data_47c07ecb4c71358be4f3c3cbc432781e
#
_entry.id   47c07ecb4c71358be4f3c3cbc432781e
#
_cell.length_a   1.000
_cell.length_b   1.000
_cell.length_c   1.000
_cell.angle_alpha   90.00
_cell.angle_beta   90.00
_cell.angle_gamma   90.00
#
_symmetry.space_group_name_H-M   'P 1'
#
loop_
_entity.id
_entity.type
_entity.pdbx_description
1 polymer ?
#
loop_
_entity_poly.entity_id
_entity_poly.type
_entity_poly.pdbx_seq_one_letter_code
_entity_poly.pdbx_strand_id
1 'polypeptide(L)'
;MNWSMRMLALGTFLITPLAYARECSAPPVRNSEQAVCYATVYADKNGLSHGSSFRKKVTKGRSAWTVRFVDTRRDARGGGWEIDVDAASGTVTRFTSYKPRER
;
A
#
# COMPACT_ATOMS: atom_id res chain seq x y z
N MET A 1 14.06 -41.83 -5.61
CA MET A 1 13.86 -41.27 -5.60
C MET A 1 13.83 -40.22 -5.39
N ASN A 2 13.96 -39.78 -5.23
CA ASN A 2 13.98 -38.72 -4.95
C ASN A 2 13.43 -37.83 -5.53
N TRP A 3 12.96 -37.66 -5.89
CA TRP A 3 12.34 -36.85 -6.51
C TRP A 3 11.67 -36.09 -5.81
N SER A 4 11.50 -36.45 -5.03
CA SER A 4 10.72 -35.83 -4.27
C SER A 4 11.27 -34.71 -3.74
N MET A 5 12.10 -34.73 -3.34
CA MET A 5 12.55 -33.73 -2.71
C MET A 5 12.67 -32.62 -3.39
N ARG A 6 12.84 -32.68 -4.36
CA ARG A 6 13.07 -31.63 -5.01
C ARG A 6 12.07 -30.75 -4.99
N MET A 7 11.06 -31.03 -4.98
CA MET A 7 10.05 -30.18 -5.12
C MET A 7 9.88 -29.40 -4.04
N LEU A 8 10.24 -29.73 -3.06
CA LEU A 8 10.06 -29.00 -1.97
C LEU A 8 10.74 -27.79 -2.05
N ALA A 9 11.80 -27.77 -2.47
CA ALA A 9 12.57 -26.61 -2.48
C ALA A 9 11.94 -25.53 -3.16
N LEU A 10 11.21 -25.79 -4.11
CA LEU A 10 10.66 -24.82 -4.81
C LEU A 10 9.86 -23.91 -4.07
N GLY A 11 9.18 -24.28 -3.19
CA GLY A 11 8.29 -23.40 -2.56
C GLY A 11 8.92 -22.28 -1.86
N THR A 12 10.11 -22.43 -1.49
CA THR A 12 10.72 -21.45 -0.69
C THR A 12 10.84 -20.12 -1.24
N PHE A 13 11.31 -19.95 -2.39
CA PHE A 13 11.46 -18.63 -2.84
C PHE A 13 10.21 -18.00 -3.20
N LEU A 14 9.15 -18.70 -3.27
CA LEU A 14 7.92 -18.10 -3.61
C LEU A 14 7.32 -17.43 -2.40
N ILE A 15 7.83 -17.71 -1.24
CA ILE A 15 7.32 -17.14 -0.04
C ILE A 15 7.26 -15.65 0.00
N THR A 16 8.25 -14.98 -0.47
CA THR A 16 8.25 -13.54 -0.41
C THR A 16 7.09 -12.90 -1.14
N PRO A 17 6.84 -13.22 -2.38
CA PRO A 17 5.71 -12.63 -3.08
C PRO A 17 4.41 -13.07 -2.45
N LEU A 18 4.39 -14.28 -1.90
CA LEU A 18 3.19 -14.75 -1.28
C LEU A 18 2.87 -14.02 0.01
N ALA A 19 3.88 -13.67 0.77
CA ALA A 19 3.66 -12.95 2.00
C ALA A 19 3.01 -11.61 1.68
N TYR A 20 3.42 -11.01 0.59
CA TYR A 20 2.88 -9.75 0.22
C TYR A 20 1.41 -9.92 -0.15
N ALA A 21 1.11 -10.94 -0.90
CA ALA A 21 -0.25 -11.16 -1.33
C ALA A 21 -1.18 -11.50 -0.17
N ARG A 22 -0.63 -12.02 0.92
CA ARG A 22 -1.48 -12.32 2.05
C ARG A 22 -2.02 -11.08 2.70
N GLU A 23 -1.30 -9.96 2.60
CA GLU A 23 -1.76 -8.74 3.21
C GLU A 23 -2.88 -8.11 2.41
N CYS A 24 -2.83 -8.24 1.11
CA CYS A 24 -3.83 -7.62 0.26
C CYS A 24 -4.29 -8.60 -0.80
N SER A 25 -5.50 -8.42 -1.29
CA SER A 25 -5.98 -9.25 -2.37
C SER A 25 -5.12 -9.03 -3.60
N ALA A 26 -4.96 -10.05 -4.40
CA ALA A 26 -4.14 -9.96 -5.59
C ALA A 26 -4.68 -8.92 -6.57
N PRO A 27 -3.82 -8.29 -7.36
CA PRO A 27 -4.30 -7.33 -8.35
C PRO A 27 -5.14 -8.06 -9.40
N PRO A 28 -5.97 -7.35 -10.11
CA PRO A 28 -6.05 -5.89 -10.14
C PRO A 28 -6.75 -5.31 -8.92
N VAL A 29 -6.53 -4.02 -8.69
CA VAL A 29 -7.10 -3.34 -7.55
C VAL A 29 -8.52 -2.91 -7.94
N ARG A 30 -9.50 -3.51 -7.31
CA ARG A 30 -10.89 -3.34 -7.73
C ARG A 30 -11.76 -2.45 -6.85
N ASN A 31 -11.32 -2.17 -5.66
CA ASN A 31 -12.12 -1.35 -4.77
C ASN A 31 -11.23 -0.53 -3.85
N SER A 32 -11.85 0.39 -3.13
CA SER A 32 -11.09 1.29 -2.28
C SER A 32 -10.40 0.60 -1.13
N GLU A 33 -11.01 -0.43 -0.59
CA GLU A 33 -10.38 -1.14 0.51
C GLU A 33 -9.09 -1.80 0.06
N GLN A 34 -9.10 -2.37 -1.12
CA GLN A 34 -7.92 -3.00 -1.65
C GLN A 34 -6.84 -1.95 -1.94
N ALA A 35 -7.24 -0.78 -2.44
CA ALA A 35 -6.30 0.29 -2.70
C ALA A 35 -5.65 0.76 -1.39
N VAL A 36 -6.43 0.89 -0.33
CA VAL A 36 -5.90 1.29 0.96
C VAL A 36 -4.93 0.23 1.47
N CYS A 37 -5.24 -1.04 1.24
CA CYS A 37 -4.35 -2.11 1.69
C CYS A 37 -2.97 -1.98 1.03
N TYR A 38 -2.94 -1.79 -0.29
CA TYR A 38 -1.67 -1.64 -0.98
C TYR A 38 -0.91 -0.40 -0.52
N ALA A 39 -1.63 0.69 -0.30
CA ALA A 39 -0.99 1.91 0.16
C ALA A 39 -0.44 1.74 1.57
N THR A 40 -1.16 1.03 2.43
CA THR A 40 -0.72 0.80 3.80
C THR A 40 0.53 -0.08 3.83
N VAL A 41 0.58 -1.10 2.99
CA VAL A 41 1.76 -1.95 2.93
C VAL A 41 2.97 -1.12 2.49
N TYR A 42 2.76 -0.23 1.52
CA TYR A 42 3.84 0.62 1.06
C TYR A 42 4.29 1.54 2.21
N ALA A 43 3.34 2.08 2.95
CA ALA A 43 3.65 2.96 4.07
C ALA A 43 4.48 2.23 5.12
N ASP A 44 4.07 1.01 5.44
CA ASP A 44 4.78 0.24 6.44
C ASP A 44 6.22 -0.05 5.98
N LYS A 45 6.40 -0.39 4.73
CA LYS A 45 7.71 -0.69 4.23
C LYS A 45 8.61 0.53 4.21
N ASN A 46 8.04 1.70 4.13
CA ASN A 46 8.81 2.93 4.07
C ASN A 46 8.79 3.75 5.37
N GLY A 47 8.31 3.13 6.44
CA GLY A 47 8.33 3.80 7.72
C GLY A 47 7.41 4.99 7.86
N LEU A 48 6.34 5.03 7.07
CA LEU A 48 5.42 6.15 7.13
C LEU A 48 4.32 5.87 8.15
N SER A 49 3.94 6.89 8.89
CA SER A 49 2.89 6.75 9.89
C SER A 49 1.52 6.77 9.25
N HIS A 50 0.63 5.89 9.71
CA HIS A 50 -0.72 5.89 9.18
C HIS A 50 -1.74 5.41 10.21
N GLY A 51 -1.47 5.68 11.45
CA GLY A 51 -2.35 5.22 12.53
C GLY A 51 -3.66 5.95 12.62
N SER A 52 -4.28 5.89 13.79
CA SER A 52 -5.62 6.44 13.95
C SER A 52 -5.68 7.95 13.81
N SER A 53 -4.56 8.64 13.89
CA SER A 53 -4.54 10.07 13.70
C SER A 53 -4.56 10.47 12.23
N PHE A 54 -4.59 9.49 11.32
CA PHE A 54 -4.65 9.79 9.90
C PHE A 54 -5.99 9.37 9.32
N ARG A 55 -6.58 10.24 8.54
CA ARG A 55 -7.81 9.92 7.85
C ARG A 55 -7.46 9.56 6.42
N LYS A 56 -8.08 8.54 5.88
CA LYS A 56 -7.77 8.08 4.55
C LYS A 56 -8.84 8.53 3.58
N LYS A 57 -8.40 9.08 2.45
CA LYS A 57 -9.31 9.49 1.40
C LYS A 57 -8.86 8.77 0.14
N VAL A 58 -9.79 8.13 -0.54
CA VAL A 58 -9.47 7.32 -1.71
C VAL A 58 -10.19 7.87 -2.91
N THR A 59 -9.48 8.09 -3.98
CA THR A 59 -10.06 8.57 -5.22
C THR A 59 -9.70 7.60 -6.33
N LYS A 60 -10.70 7.21 -7.13
CA LYS A 60 -10.45 6.32 -8.23
C LYS A 60 -10.15 7.13 -9.47
N GLY A 61 -9.02 6.86 -10.10
CA GLY A 61 -8.66 7.49 -11.33
C GLY A 61 -8.88 6.53 -12.49
N ARG A 62 -8.41 6.92 -13.64
CA ARG A 62 -8.59 6.12 -14.83
C ARG A 62 -7.79 4.83 -14.76
N SER A 63 -6.54 4.88 -14.39
CA SER A 63 -5.71 3.71 -14.33
C SER A 63 -5.06 3.51 -12.97
N ALA A 64 -5.36 4.37 -12.02
CA ALA A 64 -4.74 4.29 -10.70
C ALA A 64 -5.69 4.76 -9.64
N TRP A 65 -5.46 4.30 -8.42
CA TRP A 65 -6.21 4.74 -7.26
C TRP A 65 -5.28 5.66 -6.48
N THR A 66 -5.80 6.77 -6.00
CA THR A 66 -5.02 7.68 -5.19
C THR A 66 -5.49 7.54 -3.75
N VAL A 67 -4.58 7.22 -2.85
CA VAL A 67 -4.90 7.09 -1.44
C VAL A 67 -4.17 8.19 -0.71
N ARG A 68 -4.93 9.07 -0.06
CA ARG A 68 -4.34 10.17 0.66
C ARG A 68 -4.53 9.95 2.15
N PHE A 69 -3.44 10.09 2.90
CA PHE A 69 -3.46 9.96 4.34
C PHE A 69 -3.33 11.37 4.90
N VAL A 70 -4.37 11.85 5.54
CA VAL A 70 -4.42 13.21 6.05
C VAL A 70 -4.25 13.19 7.55
N ASP A 71 -3.27 13.90 8.05
CA ASP A 71 -3.01 13.95 9.48
C ASP A 71 -4.08 14.84 10.11
N THR A 72 -4.82 14.28 11.05
CA THR A 72 -5.92 15.00 11.67
C THR A 72 -5.52 15.70 12.96
N ARG A 73 -4.28 15.51 13.40
CA ARG A 73 -3.84 16.16 14.63
C ARG A 73 -3.76 17.65 14.42
N ARG A 74 -4.09 18.40 15.47
CA ARG A 74 -4.15 19.82 15.37
C ARG A 74 -2.83 20.45 14.96
N ASP A 75 -1.74 19.99 15.53
CA ASP A 75 -0.43 20.56 15.26
C ASP A 75 0.17 20.08 13.94
N ALA A 76 -0.48 19.16 13.26
CA ALA A 76 0.01 18.67 11.99
C ALA A 76 -1.01 18.84 10.90
N ARG A 77 -1.97 19.75 11.11
CA ARG A 77 -3.03 19.93 10.16
C ARG A 77 -2.50 20.24 8.77
N GLY A 78 -3.02 19.59 7.78
CA GLY A 78 -2.58 19.79 6.41
C GLY A 78 -1.44 18.88 6.00
N GLY A 79 -0.85 18.17 6.95
CA GLY A 79 0.22 17.26 6.65
C GLY A 79 -0.30 15.91 6.21
N GLY A 80 0.61 15.08 5.79
CA GLY A 80 0.26 13.73 5.37
C GLY A 80 0.95 13.36 4.08
N TRP A 81 0.41 12.38 3.40
CA TRP A 81 1.04 11.92 2.18
C TRP A 81 0.02 11.25 1.29
N GLU A 82 0.38 11.11 0.04
CA GLU A 82 -0.52 10.61 -0.96
C GLU A 82 0.21 9.59 -1.80
N ILE A 83 -0.44 8.48 -2.09
CA ILE A 83 0.15 7.38 -2.83
C ILE A 83 -0.77 7.01 -3.99
N ASP A 84 -0.20 6.86 -5.18
CA ASP A 84 -0.95 6.39 -6.33
C ASP A 84 -0.63 4.92 -6.51
N VAL A 85 -1.66 4.10 -6.60
CA VAL A 85 -1.53 2.66 -6.77
C VAL A 85 -2.09 2.29 -8.13
N ASP A 86 -1.27 1.67 -8.96
CA ASP A 86 -1.70 1.27 -10.29
C ASP A 86 -2.81 0.22 -10.18
N ALA A 87 -3.90 0.44 -10.85
CA ALA A 87 -5.05 -0.45 -10.72
C ALA A 87 -4.77 -1.85 -11.25
N ALA A 88 -4.04 -1.96 -12.32
CA ALA A 88 -3.79 -3.26 -12.92
C ALA A 88 -2.80 -4.10 -12.13
N SER A 89 -1.77 -3.50 -11.61
CA SER A 89 -0.68 -4.24 -10.99
C SER A 89 -0.56 -4.10 -9.48
N GLY A 90 -1.19 -3.09 -8.91
CA GLY A 90 -1.03 -2.83 -7.48
C GLY A 90 0.29 -2.15 -7.15
N THR A 91 1.04 -1.75 -8.15
CA THR A 91 2.33 -1.12 -7.93
C THR A 91 2.15 0.34 -7.56
N VAL A 92 2.94 0.82 -6.62
CA VAL A 92 2.90 2.23 -6.26
C VAL A 92 3.68 2.99 -7.32
N THR A 93 3.02 3.94 -7.97
CA THR A 93 3.62 4.67 -9.08
C THR A 93 3.98 6.10 -8.71
N ARG A 94 3.45 6.62 -7.62
CA ARG A 94 3.77 7.98 -7.23
C ARG A 94 3.58 8.14 -5.72
N PHE A 95 4.45 8.91 -5.11
CA PHE A 95 4.36 9.21 -3.69
C PHE A 95 4.59 10.69 -3.53
N THR A 96 3.72 11.36 -2.79
CA THR A 96 3.86 12.78 -2.50
C THR A 96 3.64 13.00 -1.02
N SER A 97 4.51 13.80 -0.43
CA SER A 97 4.41 14.10 0.97
C SER A 97 3.98 15.55 1.13
N TYR A 98 3.12 15.83 2.10
CA TYR A 98 2.65 17.17 2.35
C TYR A 98 3.10 17.63 3.71
N LYS A 99 3.55 18.85 3.82
CA LYS A 99 3.97 19.40 5.09
C LYS A 99 2.78 19.98 5.83
N PRO A 100 2.81 19.97 7.16
CA PRO A 100 1.74 20.58 7.91
C PRO A 100 1.64 22.06 7.56
N ARG A 101 0.43 22.57 7.64
CA ARG A 101 0.21 23.94 7.32
C ARG A 101 0.78 24.80 8.44
N GLU A 102 1.46 25.86 8.09
CA GLU A 102 2.02 26.73 9.09
C GLU A 102 1.04 27.77 9.48
N ARG A 103 1.20 28.28 10.73
CA ARG A 103 0.25 29.24 11.18
C ARG A 103 0.69 30.58 11.12
#